data_026dcfc868959af201d13d29ae37b1a9
#
_entry.id   026dcfc868959af201d13d29ae37b1a9
#
_cell.length_a   1.000
_cell.length_b   1.000
_cell.length_c   1.000
_cell.angle_alpha   90.00
_cell.angle_beta   90.00
_cell.angle_gamma   90.00
#
_symmetry.space_group_name_H-M   'P 1'
#
loop_
_entity.id
_entity.type
_entity.pdbx_description
1 polymer ?
#
loop_
_entity_poly.entity_id
_entity_poly.type
_entity_poly.pdbx_seq_one_letter_code
_entity_poly.pdbx_strand_id
1 'polypeptide(L)'
;MLGLIYHSQRDVVREGEGIGLGDPVAAPRRVIALPTDARQRQRLLEISRSRTEPTGRVERARIILAYLDDPSAYAVARAIGVTQQTVTRCLERAAELGVIEALDDRPRAGRDPVMTAEAKTWLVALACRKAKELGYPHELWTTRLLAAHARQHGPTAGHPSLAKLAQGTVCKILAEHEVKPHKVRYYLEKRDPEFEPKMAEILCVYRQVAMLRGQAESGESQGEDSGGSLAIVSYDEKPGIQAIATTAPDRPPLPGTSPTVMRDHEYKRHGTLTLMAGIDLLTGHVHALVKERHRSREFIEFLKLLDAAYPADTAIEVILDNHSAHVSHETTTWLAAQPIGRFTFTFTPTHGSWLNLIEGLFSKLARSLLRHIRVTSKHELKDRLMAFIDDINCEPVVHTWRYKIDRAA
;
A
#
# COMPACT_ATOMS: atom_id res chain seq x y z
N MET A 1 25.86 70.30 -23.98
CA MET A 1 25.30 71.63 -23.72
C MET A 1 24.87 71.68 -22.29
N LEU A 2 25.55 72.57 -21.57
CA LEU A 2 25.13 73.40 -20.46
C LEU A 2 24.64 72.66 -19.22
N GLY A 3 25.30 72.72 -18.13
CA GLY A 3 26.11 73.75 -17.50
C GLY A 3 25.40 74.41 -16.35
N LEU A 4 26.05 74.48 -15.28
CA LEU A 4 26.31 75.52 -14.30
C LEU A 4 25.79 75.15 -12.90
N ILE A 5 26.68 74.93 -11.89
CA ILE A 5 27.67 75.77 -11.22
C ILE A 5 27.05 76.79 -10.21
N TYR A 6 27.70 76.79 -9.03
CA TYR A 6 27.93 77.84 -8.07
C TYR A 6 27.03 77.91 -6.83
N HIS A 7 27.45 78.25 -5.65
CA HIS A 7 28.68 78.70 -4.95
C HIS A 7 28.33 78.73 -3.45
N SER A 8 29.17 78.26 -2.56
CA SER A 8 30.22 78.96 -1.78
C SER A 8 29.81 80.22 -0.94
N GLN A 9 30.02 80.11 0.32
CA GLN A 9 30.81 80.97 1.20
C GLN A 9 30.42 80.75 2.67
N ARG A 10 31.36 80.37 3.48
CA ARG A 10 32.40 81.00 4.31
C ARG A 10 31.90 81.54 5.66
N ASP A 11 32.59 80.99 6.64
CA ASP A 11 33.22 81.53 7.84
C ASP A 11 32.49 82.57 8.68
N VAL A 12 32.37 82.25 9.98
CA VAL A 12 32.90 83.09 11.07
C VAL A 12 33.13 82.25 12.31
N VAL A 13 34.37 82.32 12.81
CA VAL A 13 34.87 81.86 14.11
C VAL A 13 34.25 82.69 15.24
N ARG A 14 33.86 82.04 16.36
CA ARG A 14 34.10 82.60 17.71
C ARG A 14 34.12 81.49 18.77
N GLU A 15 35.15 81.67 19.57
CA GLU A 15 35.54 80.96 20.76
C GLU A 15 34.52 81.00 21.89
N GLY A 16 34.57 79.93 22.72
CA GLY A 16 34.35 80.11 24.13
C GLY A 16 33.46 79.13 24.84
N GLU A 17 34.09 78.46 25.75
CA GLU A 17 33.59 77.87 26.99
C GLU A 17 33.19 76.41 26.96
N GLY A 18 33.98 75.61 27.67
CA GLY A 18 33.82 74.24 28.01
C GLY A 18 32.58 74.00 28.86
N ILE A 19 31.82 73.02 28.41
CA ILE A 19 30.81 72.37 29.25
C ILE A 19 31.06 70.89 29.13
N GLY A 20 31.03 70.20 30.30
CA GLY A 20 31.40 68.84 30.60
C GLY A 20 30.95 67.79 29.60
N LEU A 21 31.87 66.87 29.38
CA LEU A 21 31.56 65.54 28.78
C LEU A 21 30.47 64.84 29.58
N GLY A 22 29.23 65.03 29.19
CA GLY A 22 28.14 64.17 29.59
C GLY A 22 28.34 62.79 28.90
N ASP A 23 28.33 61.73 29.67
CA ASP A 23 28.34 60.37 29.14
C ASP A 23 27.29 60.23 28.01
N PRO A 24 27.64 59.53 26.91
CA PRO A 24 26.69 59.27 25.83
C PRO A 24 25.50 58.53 26.40
N VAL A 25 24.34 59.22 26.49
CA VAL A 25 23.06 58.59 26.83
C VAL A 25 22.84 57.50 25.81
N ALA A 26 23.01 56.24 26.23
CA ALA A 26 22.76 55.08 25.41
C ALA A 26 21.30 55.13 24.89
N ALA A 27 21.15 55.11 23.59
CA ALA A 27 19.81 55.12 22.97
C ALA A 27 18.91 54.02 23.63
N PRO A 28 17.64 54.31 23.91
CA PRO A 28 16.77 53.37 24.60
C PRO A 28 16.73 52.03 23.87
N ARG A 29 17.06 50.95 24.59
CA ARG A 29 17.05 49.59 24.05
C ARG A 29 15.63 49.27 23.59
N ARG A 30 15.42 49.08 22.29
CA ARG A 30 14.13 48.57 21.76
C ARG A 30 13.97 47.10 22.13
N VAL A 31 13.15 46.83 23.13
CA VAL A 31 12.82 45.45 23.54
C VAL A 31 11.57 45.02 22.76
N ILE A 32 11.69 43.90 22.07
CA ILE A 32 10.57 43.27 21.33
C ILE A 32 9.91 42.27 22.28
N ALA A 33 8.66 42.49 22.67
CA ALA A 33 7.92 41.54 23.49
C ALA A 33 7.54 40.32 22.69
N LEU A 34 7.89 39.12 23.21
CA LEU A 34 7.55 37.84 22.66
C LEU A 34 6.72 37.07 23.68
N PRO A 35 5.38 37.19 23.67
CA PRO A 35 4.53 36.39 24.55
C PRO A 35 4.72 34.91 24.23
N THR A 36 5.21 34.16 25.22
CA THR A 36 5.57 32.74 25.04
C THR A 36 5.11 31.97 26.26
N ASP A 37 4.28 30.94 26.04
CA ASP A 37 3.87 30.01 27.09
C ASP A 37 4.90 28.91 27.36
N ALA A 38 4.71 28.15 28.43
CA ALA A 38 5.61 27.04 28.83
C ALA A 38 5.71 25.95 27.76
N ARG A 39 4.60 25.66 27.06
CA ARG A 39 4.53 24.65 26.00
C ARG A 39 5.32 25.08 24.75
N GLN A 40 5.16 26.32 24.35
CA GLN A 40 5.89 26.92 23.24
C GLN A 40 7.40 26.96 23.54
N ARG A 41 7.79 27.34 24.76
CA ARG A 41 9.18 27.32 25.21
C ARG A 41 9.78 25.93 25.16
N GLN A 42 9.05 24.92 25.63
CA GLN A 42 9.46 23.51 25.54
C GLN A 42 9.66 23.07 24.09
N ARG A 43 8.71 23.43 23.22
CA ARG A 43 8.81 23.11 21.80
C ARG A 43 10.00 23.78 21.11
N LEU A 44 10.32 25.02 21.43
CA LEU A 44 11.50 25.73 20.95
C LEU A 44 12.80 25.01 21.40
N LEU A 45 12.86 24.52 22.66
CA LEU A 45 13.98 23.74 23.18
C LEU A 45 14.19 22.44 22.41
N GLU A 46 13.12 21.70 22.12
CA GLU A 46 13.18 20.47 21.31
C GLU A 46 13.74 20.75 19.91
N ILE A 47 13.20 21.78 19.23
CA ILE A 47 13.64 22.15 17.87
C ILE A 47 15.10 22.63 17.88
N SER A 48 15.50 23.42 18.87
CA SER A 48 16.87 23.95 18.96
C SER A 48 17.96 22.89 19.07
N ARG A 49 17.59 21.69 19.55
CA ARG A 49 18.47 20.53 19.74
C ARG A 49 18.30 19.47 18.65
N SER A 50 17.34 19.63 17.77
CA SER A 50 17.02 18.64 16.74
C SER A 50 18.13 18.51 15.70
N ARG A 51 18.38 17.27 15.24
CA ARG A 51 19.29 16.94 14.13
C ARG A 51 18.55 16.70 12.83
N THR A 52 17.21 16.62 12.87
CA THR A 52 16.37 16.31 11.72
C THR A 52 15.59 17.51 11.20
N GLU A 53 15.43 18.56 12.01
CA GLU A 53 14.78 19.79 11.60
C GLU A 53 15.69 20.61 10.65
N PRO A 54 15.13 21.40 9.73
CA PRO A 54 15.89 22.29 8.85
C PRO A 54 16.80 23.24 9.63
N THR A 55 18.04 23.41 9.18
CA THR A 55 19.05 24.23 9.87
C THR A 55 18.56 25.65 10.19
N GLY A 56 17.87 26.31 9.26
CA GLY A 56 17.31 27.64 9.48
C GLY A 56 16.24 27.68 10.57
N ARG A 57 15.49 26.59 10.75
CA ARG A 57 14.47 26.44 11.79
C ARG A 57 15.12 26.28 13.16
N VAL A 58 16.16 25.45 13.24
CA VAL A 58 16.97 25.26 14.44
C VAL A 58 17.66 26.57 14.87
N GLU A 59 18.24 27.30 13.92
CA GLU A 59 18.91 28.59 14.19
C GLU A 59 17.92 29.62 14.75
N ARG A 60 16.73 29.78 14.14
CA ARG A 60 15.70 30.70 14.63
C ARG A 60 15.19 30.31 16.01
N ALA A 61 15.01 29.03 16.29
CA ALA A 61 14.64 28.56 17.62
C ALA A 61 15.69 28.93 18.67
N ARG A 62 16.97 28.80 18.35
CA ARG A 62 18.08 29.24 19.23
C ARG A 62 18.09 30.76 19.45
N ILE A 63 17.86 31.55 18.40
CA ILE A 63 17.76 33.01 18.50
C ILE A 63 16.63 33.43 19.43
N ILE A 64 15.43 32.83 19.28
CA ILE A 64 14.28 33.19 20.09
C ILE A 64 14.51 32.76 21.55
N LEU A 65 15.03 31.58 21.81
CA LEU A 65 15.32 31.12 23.17
C LEU A 65 16.37 32.02 23.86
N ALA A 66 17.47 32.32 23.18
CA ALA A 66 18.50 33.17 23.75
C ALA A 66 17.97 34.60 24.05
N TYR A 67 17.05 35.11 23.23
CA TYR A 67 16.43 36.40 23.46
C TYR A 67 15.37 36.38 24.59
N LEU A 68 14.70 35.27 24.81
CA LEU A 68 13.79 35.06 25.97
C LEU A 68 14.56 35.04 27.28
N ASP A 69 15.83 34.58 27.26
CA ASP A 69 16.71 34.54 28.42
C ASP A 69 17.40 35.87 28.67
N ASP A 70 17.91 36.55 27.64
CA ASP A 70 18.48 37.92 27.67
C ASP A 70 17.93 38.78 26.52
N PRO A 71 16.99 39.70 26.75
CA PRO A 71 16.35 40.49 25.71
C PRO A 71 17.28 41.56 25.09
N SER A 72 18.40 41.11 24.57
CA SER A 72 19.41 41.90 23.88
C SER A 72 19.76 41.32 22.52
N ALA A 73 19.26 41.93 21.43
CA ALA A 73 19.57 41.49 20.07
C ALA A 73 21.08 41.48 19.77
N TYR A 74 21.85 42.36 20.37
CA TYR A 74 23.32 42.42 20.25
C TYR A 74 24.00 41.25 20.98
N ALA A 75 23.59 40.96 22.23
CA ALA A 75 24.14 39.85 23.00
C ALA A 75 23.82 38.51 22.32
N VAL A 76 22.58 38.33 21.87
CA VAL A 76 22.12 37.13 21.12
C VAL A 76 22.91 36.94 19.83
N ALA A 77 23.14 38.03 19.07
CA ALA A 77 23.91 37.97 17.83
C ALA A 77 25.35 37.47 18.07
N ARG A 78 26.01 37.96 19.13
CA ARG A 78 27.34 37.47 19.54
C ARG A 78 27.35 36.02 20.01
N ALA A 79 26.36 35.65 20.80
CA ALA A 79 26.28 34.30 21.38
C ALA A 79 26.05 33.21 20.31
N ILE A 80 25.25 33.52 19.28
CA ILE A 80 24.87 32.54 18.23
C ILE A 80 25.80 32.63 17.01
N GLY A 81 26.55 33.75 16.85
CA GLY A 81 27.44 33.97 15.70
C GLY A 81 26.74 34.43 14.43
N VAL A 82 25.64 35.17 14.58
CA VAL A 82 24.87 35.78 13.47
C VAL A 82 24.91 37.33 13.54
N THR A 83 24.43 38.00 12.48
CA THR A 83 24.35 39.45 12.51
C THR A 83 23.19 39.95 13.37
N GLN A 84 23.33 41.10 14.01
CA GLN A 84 22.26 41.73 14.79
C GLN A 84 20.96 41.93 13.94
N GLN A 85 21.13 42.24 12.65
CA GLN A 85 20.00 42.38 11.73
C GLN A 85 19.24 41.06 11.52
N THR A 86 19.95 39.93 11.48
CA THR A 86 19.33 38.58 11.42
C THR A 86 18.50 38.30 12.66
N VAL A 87 19.04 38.63 13.84
CA VAL A 87 18.32 38.51 15.10
C VAL A 87 17.08 39.39 15.10
N THR A 88 17.22 40.67 14.80
CA THR A 88 16.09 41.62 14.78
C THR A 88 14.98 41.16 13.84
N ARG A 89 15.30 40.76 12.62
CA ARG A 89 14.31 40.22 11.66
C ARG A 89 13.60 38.95 12.17
N CYS A 90 14.34 38.09 12.86
CA CYS A 90 13.77 36.88 13.47
C CYS A 90 12.78 37.26 14.57
N LEU A 91 13.14 38.16 15.46
CA LEU A 91 12.31 38.64 16.57
C LEU A 91 11.07 39.41 16.09
N GLU A 92 11.21 40.31 15.12
CA GLU A 92 10.08 41.01 14.50
C GLU A 92 9.08 40.04 13.87
N ARG A 93 9.59 38.99 13.18
CA ARG A 93 8.73 37.95 12.65
C ARG A 93 8.04 37.15 13.76
N ALA A 94 8.75 36.86 14.86
CA ALA A 94 8.19 36.14 15.99
C ALA A 94 7.12 36.96 16.72
N ALA A 95 7.28 38.26 16.78
CA ALA A 95 6.27 39.17 17.32
C ALA A 95 5.02 39.26 16.42
N GLU A 96 5.19 39.16 15.09
CA GLU A 96 4.12 39.29 14.10
C GLU A 96 3.31 37.97 14.00
N LEU A 97 4.00 36.83 13.92
CA LEU A 97 3.40 35.52 13.57
C LEU A 97 3.25 34.56 14.73
N GLY A 98 3.94 34.85 15.87
CA GLY A 98 4.10 33.89 16.96
C GLY A 98 5.45 33.16 16.90
N VAL A 99 5.93 32.71 18.07
CA VAL A 99 7.30 32.17 18.24
C VAL A 99 7.54 30.82 17.52
N ILE A 100 6.51 30.04 17.27
CA ILE A 100 6.60 28.77 16.57
C ILE A 100 6.48 28.94 15.06
N GLU A 101 5.49 29.72 14.61
CA GLU A 101 5.19 29.99 13.21
C GLU A 101 6.31 30.79 12.53
N ALA A 102 7.01 31.62 13.30
CA ALA A 102 8.17 32.39 12.82
C ALA A 102 9.40 31.53 12.48
N LEU A 103 9.43 30.26 12.91
CA LEU A 103 10.53 29.35 12.58
C LEU A 103 10.55 28.93 11.12
N ASP A 104 9.40 28.97 10.44
CA ASP A 104 9.27 28.56 9.06
C ASP A 104 9.62 29.71 8.08
N ASP A 105 10.12 29.33 6.89
CA ASP A 105 10.38 30.31 5.85
C ASP A 105 9.06 30.85 5.30
N ARG A 106 9.01 32.17 5.04
CA ARG A 106 7.87 32.73 4.34
C ARG A 106 7.78 32.12 2.93
N PRO A 107 6.56 31.80 2.44
CA PRO A 107 6.38 31.37 1.07
C PRO A 107 6.98 32.44 0.12
N ARG A 108 7.85 32.01 -0.76
CA ARG A 108 8.38 32.91 -1.80
C ARG A 108 7.39 32.89 -2.96
N ALA A 109 7.07 34.05 -3.49
CA ALA A 109 6.38 34.15 -4.76
C ALA A 109 7.27 33.47 -5.81
N GLY A 110 6.90 32.27 -6.22
CA GLY A 110 7.59 31.56 -7.29
C GLY A 110 7.32 32.21 -8.65
N ARG A 111 7.93 31.69 -9.71
CA ARG A 111 7.58 32.06 -11.08
C ARG A 111 6.09 31.68 -11.32
N ASP A 112 5.35 32.62 -11.93
CA ASP A 112 3.96 32.32 -12.31
C ASP A 112 3.86 31.03 -13.11
N PRO A 113 2.88 30.17 -12.80
CA PRO A 113 2.71 28.90 -13.48
C PRO A 113 2.40 29.17 -14.96
N VAL A 114 3.25 28.65 -15.84
CA VAL A 114 3.07 28.76 -17.30
C VAL A 114 1.79 28.05 -17.77
N MET A 115 1.36 27.05 -17.01
CA MET A 115 0.18 26.25 -17.33
C MET A 115 -1.05 26.78 -16.59
N THR A 116 -2.10 27.10 -17.32
CA THR A 116 -3.36 27.58 -16.74
C THR A 116 -4.14 26.50 -16.02
N ALA A 117 -5.04 26.88 -15.13
CA ALA A 117 -5.91 25.94 -14.41
C ALA A 117 -6.80 25.16 -15.38
N GLU A 118 -7.32 25.82 -16.43
CA GLU A 118 -8.15 25.21 -17.48
C GLU A 118 -7.37 24.13 -18.23
N ALA A 119 -6.10 24.38 -18.57
CA ALA A 119 -5.24 23.39 -19.23
C ALA A 119 -4.98 22.15 -18.34
N LYS A 120 -4.79 22.34 -17.03
CA LYS A 120 -4.69 21.22 -16.08
C LYS A 120 -5.99 20.43 -16.01
N THR A 121 -7.12 21.09 -15.88
CA THR A 121 -8.45 20.46 -15.83
C THR A 121 -8.73 19.68 -17.12
N TRP A 122 -8.42 20.24 -18.28
CA TRP A 122 -8.56 19.55 -19.56
C TRP A 122 -7.69 18.28 -19.61
N LEU A 123 -6.45 18.35 -19.15
CA LEU A 123 -5.52 17.20 -19.09
C LEU A 123 -6.05 16.10 -18.17
N VAL A 124 -6.60 16.46 -17.02
CA VAL A 124 -7.20 15.51 -16.08
C VAL A 124 -8.46 14.87 -16.68
N ALA A 125 -9.34 15.65 -17.29
CA ALA A 125 -10.52 15.12 -17.99
C ALA A 125 -10.13 14.16 -19.12
N LEU A 126 -9.09 14.49 -19.89
CA LEU A 126 -8.54 13.61 -20.91
C LEU A 126 -8.02 12.29 -20.31
N ALA A 127 -7.33 12.36 -19.18
CA ALA A 127 -6.79 11.18 -18.47
C ALA A 127 -7.89 10.24 -17.95
N CYS A 128 -9.09 10.74 -17.70
CA CYS A 128 -10.26 9.95 -17.28
C CYS A 128 -10.94 9.21 -18.43
N ARG A 129 -10.64 9.55 -19.69
CA ARG A 129 -11.12 8.81 -20.86
C ARG A 129 -10.19 7.66 -21.21
N LYS A 130 -10.69 6.65 -21.91
CA LYS A 130 -9.83 5.55 -22.40
C LYS A 130 -9.05 6.00 -23.64
N ALA A 131 -7.78 5.60 -23.72
CA ALA A 131 -6.95 5.92 -24.88
C ALA A 131 -7.53 5.39 -26.20
N LYS A 132 -8.16 4.21 -26.17
CA LYS A 132 -8.82 3.61 -27.34
C LYS A 132 -9.97 4.45 -27.92
N GLU A 133 -10.67 5.21 -27.10
CA GLU A 133 -11.76 6.10 -27.54
C GLU A 133 -11.25 7.26 -28.43
N LEU A 134 -9.94 7.49 -28.36
CA LEU A 134 -9.24 8.51 -29.15
C LEU A 134 -8.39 7.89 -30.28
N GLY A 135 -8.68 6.62 -30.64
CA GLY A 135 -8.04 5.93 -31.77
C GLY A 135 -6.69 5.28 -31.46
N TYR A 136 -6.27 5.23 -30.19
CA TYR A 136 -5.04 4.52 -29.82
C TYR A 136 -5.28 3.01 -29.61
N PRO A 137 -4.31 2.14 -29.92
CA PRO A 137 -4.44 0.70 -29.69
C PRO A 137 -4.32 0.30 -28.20
N HIS A 138 -4.17 1.26 -27.31
CA HIS A 138 -3.94 1.06 -25.88
C HIS A 138 -5.23 1.19 -25.07
N GLU A 139 -5.51 0.23 -24.18
CA GLU A 139 -6.64 0.33 -23.25
C GLU A 139 -6.44 1.44 -22.21
N LEU A 140 -5.23 1.59 -21.73
CA LEU A 140 -4.89 2.53 -20.67
C LEU A 140 -3.91 3.59 -21.17
N TRP A 141 -3.96 4.78 -20.57
CA TRP A 141 -2.95 5.80 -20.76
C TRP A 141 -1.65 5.41 -20.07
N THR A 142 -0.54 5.46 -20.79
CA THR A 142 0.74 5.71 -20.16
C THR A 142 0.93 7.21 -20.00
N THR A 143 1.64 7.67 -18.99
CA THR A 143 1.91 9.12 -18.80
C THR A 143 2.66 9.72 -20.00
N ARG A 144 3.47 8.91 -20.68
CA ARG A 144 4.19 9.30 -21.91
C ARG A 144 3.23 9.51 -23.08
N LEU A 145 2.31 8.57 -23.29
CA LEU A 145 1.30 8.66 -24.36
C LEU A 145 0.36 9.84 -24.11
N LEU A 146 -0.10 10.02 -22.87
CA LEU A 146 -0.95 11.14 -22.48
C LEU A 146 -0.26 12.49 -22.72
N ALA A 147 1.02 12.61 -22.36
CA ALA A 147 1.81 13.81 -22.63
C ALA A 147 1.97 14.08 -24.13
N ALA A 148 2.17 13.02 -24.94
CA ALA A 148 2.29 13.16 -26.39
C ALA A 148 0.96 13.64 -27.01
N HIS A 149 -0.15 13.03 -26.64
CA HIS A 149 -1.48 13.43 -27.09
C HIS A 149 -1.81 14.87 -26.69
N ALA A 150 -1.55 15.24 -25.44
CA ALA A 150 -1.81 16.59 -24.95
C ALA A 150 -0.95 17.66 -25.65
N ARG A 151 0.30 17.35 -26.01
CA ARG A 151 1.11 18.26 -26.82
C ARG A 151 0.57 18.47 -28.22
N GLN A 152 0.06 17.42 -28.83
CA GLN A 152 -0.42 17.45 -30.20
C GLN A 152 -1.78 18.13 -30.29
N HIS A 153 -2.70 17.83 -29.38
CA HIS A 153 -4.11 18.25 -29.47
C HIS A 153 -4.50 19.37 -28.51
N GLY A 154 -3.71 19.62 -27.45
CA GLY A 154 -4.00 20.66 -26.48
C GLY A 154 -4.03 22.08 -27.07
N PRO A 155 -3.05 22.48 -27.92
CA PRO A 155 -3.05 23.79 -28.54
C PRO A 155 -4.29 24.08 -29.38
N THR A 156 -4.74 23.11 -30.18
CA THR A 156 -5.94 23.24 -31.00
C THR A 156 -7.23 23.18 -30.18
N ALA A 157 -7.19 22.59 -28.98
CA ALA A 157 -8.29 22.62 -28.02
C ALA A 157 -8.32 23.87 -27.13
N GLY A 158 -7.54 24.90 -27.45
CA GLY A 158 -7.52 26.16 -26.70
C GLY A 158 -6.51 26.22 -25.56
N HIS A 159 -5.60 25.23 -25.46
CA HIS A 159 -4.61 25.14 -24.38
C HIS A 159 -3.16 25.22 -24.91
N PRO A 160 -2.69 26.37 -25.41
CA PRO A 160 -1.36 26.52 -26.02
C PRO A 160 -0.21 26.22 -25.04
N SER A 161 -0.45 26.37 -23.74
CA SER A 161 0.53 26.04 -22.69
C SER A 161 0.93 24.57 -22.65
N LEU A 162 0.11 23.67 -23.25
CA LEU A 162 0.39 22.24 -23.32
C LEU A 162 1.36 21.85 -24.44
N ALA A 163 1.68 22.73 -25.38
CA ALA A 163 2.56 22.44 -26.52
C ALA A 163 3.94 21.88 -26.13
N LYS A 164 4.44 22.25 -24.96
CA LYS A 164 5.73 21.79 -24.42
C LYS A 164 5.58 20.95 -23.15
N LEU A 165 4.43 20.28 -22.96
CA LEU A 165 4.14 19.49 -21.77
C LEU A 165 5.11 18.33 -21.61
N ALA A 166 5.86 18.30 -20.50
CA ALA A 166 6.74 17.20 -20.15
C ALA A 166 5.99 16.07 -19.42
N GLN A 167 6.44 14.82 -19.60
CA GLN A 167 5.87 13.66 -18.91
C GLN A 167 5.89 13.82 -17.38
N GLY A 168 6.99 14.35 -16.80
CA GLY A 168 7.09 14.60 -15.37
C GLY A 168 6.02 15.57 -14.84
N THR A 169 5.64 16.57 -15.67
CA THR A 169 4.55 17.50 -15.32
C THR A 169 3.21 16.80 -15.33
N VAL A 170 2.96 15.90 -16.29
CA VAL A 170 1.76 15.04 -16.30
C VAL A 170 1.67 14.22 -15.01
N CYS A 171 2.78 13.58 -14.59
CA CYS A 171 2.82 12.80 -13.36
C CYS A 171 2.45 13.64 -12.13
N LYS A 172 2.97 14.87 -12.03
CA LYS A 172 2.67 15.79 -10.91
C LYS A 172 1.19 16.18 -10.90
N ILE A 173 0.64 16.62 -12.05
CA ILE A 173 -0.76 17.01 -12.17
C ILE A 173 -1.69 15.84 -11.81
N LEU A 174 -1.44 14.65 -12.35
CA LEU A 174 -2.26 13.48 -12.05
C LEU A 174 -2.16 13.06 -10.58
N ALA A 175 -0.99 13.24 -9.93
CA ALA A 175 -0.82 12.97 -8.52
C ALA A 175 -1.58 13.99 -7.64
N GLU A 176 -1.56 15.28 -8.00
CA GLU A 176 -2.34 16.35 -7.34
C GLU A 176 -3.84 16.07 -7.35
N HIS A 177 -4.34 15.43 -8.41
CA HIS A 177 -5.77 15.08 -8.59
C HIS A 177 -6.09 13.60 -8.28
N GLU A 178 -5.15 12.85 -7.73
CA GLU A 178 -5.29 11.43 -7.35
C GLU A 178 -5.71 10.49 -8.50
N VAL A 179 -5.50 10.90 -9.76
CA VAL A 179 -5.85 10.13 -10.95
C VAL A 179 -4.70 9.22 -11.39
N LYS A 180 -4.98 7.93 -11.59
CA LYS A 180 -3.99 6.92 -11.99
C LYS A 180 -4.45 6.17 -13.24
N PRO A 181 -4.47 6.80 -14.43
CA PRO A 181 -5.06 6.25 -15.66
C PRO A 181 -4.30 5.04 -16.23
N HIS A 182 -3.13 4.73 -15.66
CA HIS A 182 -2.28 3.58 -15.98
C HIS A 182 -2.50 2.38 -15.05
N LYS A 183 -3.45 2.47 -14.10
CA LYS A 183 -3.76 1.39 -13.15
C LYS A 183 -5.20 0.93 -13.31
N VAL A 184 -5.40 -0.36 -13.14
CA VAL A 184 -6.72 -0.99 -13.03
C VAL A 184 -6.93 -1.40 -11.59
N ARG A 185 -8.09 -1.08 -11.05
CA ARG A 185 -8.61 -1.67 -9.82
C ARG A 185 -9.82 -2.48 -10.22
N TYR A 186 -9.76 -3.77 -9.96
CA TYR A 186 -10.91 -4.63 -10.18
C TYR A 186 -11.94 -4.38 -9.07
N TYR A 187 -13.18 -4.33 -9.45
CA TYR A 187 -14.32 -4.37 -8.55
C TYR A 187 -15.22 -5.53 -8.97
N LEU A 188 -15.95 -6.08 -8.03
CA LEU A 188 -16.91 -7.14 -8.31
C LEU A 188 -18.27 -6.49 -8.53
N GLU A 189 -18.82 -6.66 -9.73
CA GLU A 189 -20.20 -6.31 -10.00
C GLU A 189 -21.08 -7.47 -9.50
N LYS A 190 -22.01 -7.17 -8.60
CA LYS A 190 -22.92 -8.15 -8.02
C LYS A 190 -23.93 -8.60 -9.12
N ARG A 191 -23.60 -9.69 -9.83
CA ARG A 191 -24.47 -10.27 -10.89
C ARG A 191 -25.26 -11.48 -10.41
N ASP A 192 -24.88 -12.07 -9.27
CA ASP A 192 -25.59 -13.16 -8.66
C ASP A 192 -26.74 -12.59 -7.81
N PRO A 193 -28.01 -12.83 -8.15
CA PRO A 193 -29.15 -12.36 -7.35
C PRO A 193 -29.15 -12.95 -5.94
N GLU A 194 -28.50 -14.10 -5.73
CA GLU A 194 -28.33 -14.76 -4.44
C GLU A 194 -27.00 -14.45 -3.77
N PHE A 195 -26.28 -13.40 -4.22
CA PHE A 195 -24.95 -13.08 -3.68
C PHE A 195 -24.97 -12.83 -2.18
N GLU A 196 -25.88 -11.99 -1.69
CA GLU A 196 -25.97 -11.62 -0.27
C GLU A 196 -26.37 -12.83 0.62
N PRO A 197 -27.40 -13.65 0.27
CA PRO A 197 -27.70 -14.84 1.05
C PRO A 197 -26.53 -15.82 1.13
N LYS A 198 -25.90 -16.16 0.02
CA LYS A 198 -24.76 -17.09 -0.01
C LYS A 198 -23.55 -16.55 0.75
N MET A 199 -23.26 -15.25 0.62
CA MET A 199 -22.21 -14.60 1.39
C MET A 199 -22.51 -14.68 2.89
N ALA A 200 -23.76 -14.41 3.31
CA ALA A 200 -24.17 -14.48 4.71
C ALA A 200 -24.02 -15.92 5.26
N GLU A 201 -24.38 -16.93 4.48
CA GLU A 201 -24.22 -18.33 4.83
C GLU A 201 -22.75 -18.68 5.10
N ILE A 202 -21.82 -18.35 4.18
CA ILE A 202 -20.39 -18.57 4.36
C ILE A 202 -19.85 -17.83 5.59
N LEU A 203 -20.27 -16.58 5.80
CA LEU A 203 -19.85 -15.81 6.96
C LEU A 203 -20.37 -16.42 8.27
N CYS A 204 -21.55 -17.05 8.26
CA CYS A 204 -22.06 -17.83 9.39
C CYS A 204 -21.15 -19.02 9.67
N VAL A 205 -20.74 -19.77 8.64
CA VAL A 205 -19.80 -20.90 8.77
C VAL A 205 -18.47 -20.44 9.36
N TYR A 206 -17.89 -19.34 8.85
CA TYR A 206 -16.64 -18.80 9.41
C TYR A 206 -16.80 -18.30 10.86
N ARG A 207 -17.94 -17.78 11.23
CA ARG A 207 -18.24 -17.42 12.63
C ARG A 207 -18.34 -18.67 13.50
N GLN A 208 -18.97 -19.73 13.02
CA GLN A 208 -19.01 -21.04 13.69
C GLN A 208 -17.61 -21.59 13.91
N VAL A 209 -16.74 -21.58 12.90
CA VAL A 209 -15.32 -21.95 13.03
C VAL A 209 -14.64 -21.15 14.14
N ALA A 210 -14.84 -19.85 14.17
CA ALA A 210 -14.24 -18.99 15.20
C ALA A 210 -14.72 -19.31 16.61
N MET A 211 -16.02 -19.64 16.78
CA MET A 211 -16.62 -20.05 18.05
C MET A 211 -16.07 -21.39 18.52
N LEU A 212 -16.06 -22.41 17.66
CA LEU A 212 -15.56 -23.76 17.98
C LEU A 212 -14.09 -23.74 18.40
N ARG A 213 -13.28 -22.92 17.74
CA ARG A 213 -11.87 -22.72 18.09
C ARG A 213 -11.69 -22.01 19.42
N GLY A 214 -12.48 -20.95 19.68
CA GLY A 214 -12.44 -20.25 20.96
C GLY A 214 -12.80 -21.18 22.14
N GLN A 215 -13.74 -22.11 21.97
CA GLN A 215 -14.10 -23.12 22.96
C GLN A 215 -12.96 -24.14 23.17
N ALA A 216 -12.28 -24.57 22.11
CA ALA A 216 -11.14 -25.47 22.22
C ALA A 216 -9.94 -24.83 22.94
N GLU A 217 -9.69 -23.54 22.74
CA GLU A 217 -8.62 -22.79 23.41
C GLU A 217 -8.92 -22.49 24.89
N SER A 218 -10.21 -22.31 25.26
CA SER A 218 -10.64 -22.04 26.65
C SER A 218 -10.67 -23.27 27.55
N GLY A 219 -10.50 -24.47 27.00
CA GLY A 219 -10.52 -25.73 27.76
C GLY A 219 -11.89 -26.10 28.29
N GLU A 220 -12.96 -25.42 27.89
CA GLU A 220 -14.35 -25.80 28.18
C GLU A 220 -14.74 -26.97 27.31
N SER A 221 -14.30 -28.18 27.71
CA SER A 221 -14.81 -29.44 27.17
C SER A 221 -16.31 -29.44 27.43
N GLN A 222 -17.11 -29.42 26.38
CA GLN A 222 -18.52 -29.76 26.50
C GLN A 222 -18.60 -31.13 27.15
N GLY A 223 -19.40 -31.21 28.24
CA GLY A 223 -19.77 -32.49 28.83
C GLY A 223 -20.31 -33.42 27.74
N GLU A 224 -20.20 -34.70 27.99
CA GLU A 224 -20.62 -35.85 27.17
C GLU A 224 -22.08 -35.72 26.69
N ASP A 225 -22.37 -34.72 25.86
CA ASP A 225 -23.63 -34.69 25.14
C ASP A 225 -23.35 -34.94 23.67
N SER A 226 -23.90 -35.98 23.13
CA SER A 226 -23.71 -36.67 21.85
C SER A 226 -23.98 -35.79 20.60
N GLY A 227 -23.29 -34.71 20.47
CA GLY A 227 -23.18 -33.95 19.23
C GLY A 227 -21.98 -34.45 18.42
N GLY A 228 -22.22 -35.11 17.29
CA GLY A 228 -21.18 -35.67 16.42
C GLY A 228 -20.08 -34.67 16.11
N SER A 229 -18.84 -35.14 15.94
CA SER A 229 -17.68 -34.34 15.52
C SER A 229 -18.00 -33.60 14.21
N LEU A 230 -17.49 -32.37 14.03
CA LEU A 230 -17.69 -31.57 12.84
C LEU A 230 -16.33 -31.21 12.22
N ALA A 231 -16.19 -31.43 10.92
CA ALA A 231 -15.07 -30.94 10.12
C ALA A 231 -15.59 -29.92 9.12
N ILE A 232 -14.88 -28.78 8.97
CA ILE A 232 -15.25 -27.70 8.04
C ILE A 232 -14.09 -27.49 7.07
N VAL A 233 -14.29 -27.87 5.82
CA VAL A 233 -13.24 -27.91 4.79
C VAL A 233 -13.49 -26.86 3.71
N SER A 234 -12.57 -25.92 3.54
CA SER A 234 -12.55 -24.98 2.41
C SER A 234 -11.83 -25.64 1.24
N TYR A 235 -12.54 -25.94 0.17
CA TYR A 235 -12.09 -26.71 -0.99
C TYR A 235 -12.07 -25.89 -2.28
N ASP A 236 -11.09 -26.16 -3.15
CA ASP A 236 -11.04 -25.64 -4.53
C ASP A 236 -10.02 -26.44 -5.38
N GLU A 237 -9.98 -26.17 -6.68
CA GLU A 237 -9.02 -26.72 -7.63
C GLU A 237 -8.04 -25.67 -8.13
N LYS A 238 -6.78 -26.09 -8.27
CA LYS A 238 -5.75 -25.35 -9.02
C LYS A 238 -5.40 -26.10 -10.30
N PRO A 239 -6.11 -25.82 -11.40
CA PRO A 239 -5.86 -26.47 -12.68
C PRO A 239 -4.62 -25.92 -13.38
N GLY A 240 -4.14 -26.68 -14.39
CA GLY A 240 -3.15 -26.19 -15.34
C GLY A 240 -1.75 -25.98 -14.78
N ILE A 241 -1.37 -26.66 -13.69
CA ILE A 241 -0.02 -26.62 -13.16
C ILE A 241 0.92 -27.28 -14.16
N GLN A 242 1.86 -26.52 -14.73
CA GLN A 242 2.73 -26.97 -15.82
C GLN A 242 3.93 -27.77 -15.31
N ALA A 243 4.15 -28.96 -15.84
CA ALA A 243 5.38 -29.70 -15.70
C ALA A 243 6.39 -29.21 -16.75
N ILE A 244 7.41 -28.46 -16.32
CA ILE A 244 8.39 -27.80 -17.19
C ILE A 244 9.79 -28.24 -16.77
N ALA A 245 10.59 -28.73 -17.73
CA ALA A 245 12.02 -29.00 -17.56
C ALA A 245 12.87 -27.90 -18.22
N THR A 246 14.07 -27.67 -17.71
CA THR A 246 15.10 -26.92 -18.43
C THR A 246 15.76 -27.78 -19.49
N THR A 247 16.25 -27.19 -20.57
CA THR A 247 17.01 -27.87 -21.62
C THR A 247 18.49 -27.99 -21.27
N ALA A 248 18.99 -27.13 -20.41
CA ALA A 248 20.34 -27.17 -19.85
C ALA A 248 20.31 -27.02 -18.32
N PRO A 249 21.34 -27.48 -17.58
CA PRO A 249 21.43 -27.30 -16.14
C PRO A 249 21.46 -25.82 -15.71
N ASP A 250 20.81 -25.50 -14.62
CA ASP A 250 20.94 -24.19 -13.97
C ASP A 250 22.40 -23.96 -13.54
N ARG A 251 22.88 -22.72 -13.69
CA ARG A 251 24.19 -22.32 -13.17
C ARG A 251 24.01 -21.67 -11.80
N PRO A 252 24.73 -22.16 -10.77
CA PRO A 252 24.61 -21.61 -9.43
C PRO A 252 25.12 -20.18 -9.33
N PRO A 253 24.75 -19.43 -8.31
CA PRO A 253 25.35 -18.13 -8.00
C PRO A 253 26.85 -18.27 -7.74
N LEU A 254 27.62 -17.32 -8.28
CA LEU A 254 29.08 -17.22 -8.08
C LEU A 254 29.36 -15.86 -7.42
N PRO A 255 29.86 -15.84 -6.15
CA PRO A 255 30.19 -14.58 -5.47
C PRO A 255 31.14 -13.71 -6.30
N GLY A 256 30.85 -12.43 -6.42
CA GLY A 256 31.65 -11.46 -7.18
C GLY A 256 31.45 -11.49 -8.71
N THR A 257 30.80 -12.52 -9.26
CA THR A 257 30.62 -12.67 -10.72
C THR A 257 29.14 -12.70 -11.12
N SER A 258 28.34 -13.55 -10.48
CA SER A 258 26.90 -13.69 -10.74
C SER A 258 26.16 -13.91 -9.43
N PRO A 259 25.38 -12.93 -8.94
CA PRO A 259 24.71 -13.04 -7.64
C PRO A 259 23.45 -13.93 -7.66
N THR A 260 23.00 -14.36 -8.85
CA THR A 260 21.74 -15.10 -9.02
C THR A 260 21.95 -16.41 -9.75
N VAL A 261 21.01 -17.35 -9.56
CA VAL A 261 20.91 -18.55 -10.39
C VAL A 261 20.62 -18.12 -11.83
N MET A 262 21.46 -18.59 -12.78
CA MET A 262 21.24 -18.39 -14.19
C MET A 262 20.57 -19.63 -14.77
N ARG A 263 19.48 -19.46 -15.49
CA ARG A 263 18.66 -20.51 -16.08
C ARG A 263 18.52 -20.28 -17.57
N ASP A 264 18.55 -21.37 -18.33
CA ASP A 264 18.29 -21.34 -19.77
C ASP A 264 16.85 -20.83 -20.04
N HIS A 265 16.70 -20.02 -21.08
CA HIS A 265 15.42 -19.53 -21.55
C HIS A 265 14.57 -20.64 -22.19
N GLU A 266 15.22 -21.64 -22.81
CA GLU A 266 14.52 -22.75 -23.41
C GLU A 266 14.02 -23.73 -22.35
N TYR A 267 12.86 -24.32 -22.62
CA TYR A 267 12.23 -25.28 -21.72
C TYR A 267 11.45 -26.34 -22.49
N LYS A 268 11.34 -27.52 -21.89
CA LYS A 268 10.54 -28.63 -22.40
C LYS A 268 9.27 -28.78 -21.54
N ARG A 269 8.10 -28.86 -22.19
CA ARG A 269 6.82 -29.11 -21.52
C ARG A 269 6.53 -30.60 -21.48
N HIS A 270 6.13 -31.10 -20.30
CA HIS A 270 5.72 -32.48 -20.06
C HIS A 270 4.21 -32.63 -19.87
N GLY A 271 3.45 -31.52 -19.96
CA GLY A 271 2.01 -31.47 -19.76
C GLY A 271 1.61 -30.71 -18.51
N THR A 272 0.37 -30.90 -18.08
CA THR A 272 -0.21 -30.22 -16.92
C THR A 272 -0.82 -31.19 -15.94
N LEU A 273 -0.89 -30.79 -14.67
CA LEU A 273 -1.64 -31.44 -13.60
C LEU A 273 -2.60 -30.46 -12.93
N THR A 274 -3.59 -31.00 -12.27
CA THR A 274 -4.52 -30.26 -11.39
C THR A 274 -4.28 -30.70 -9.96
N LEU A 275 -4.14 -29.77 -9.06
CA LEU A 275 -4.17 -29.99 -7.62
C LEU A 275 -5.59 -29.69 -7.13
N MET A 276 -6.24 -30.66 -6.54
CA MET A 276 -7.49 -30.55 -5.79
C MET A 276 -7.11 -30.54 -4.32
N ALA A 277 -7.51 -29.53 -3.59
CA ALA A 277 -7.11 -29.40 -2.19
C ALA A 277 -8.24 -28.84 -1.31
N GLY A 278 -8.23 -29.22 -0.05
CA GLY A 278 -9.14 -28.71 0.98
C GLY A 278 -8.39 -28.46 2.27
N ILE A 279 -8.62 -27.32 2.89
CA ILE A 279 -8.07 -26.99 4.21
C ILE A 279 -9.18 -27.21 5.24
N ASP A 280 -8.93 -28.04 6.23
CA ASP A 280 -9.74 -28.09 7.43
C ASP A 280 -9.53 -26.79 8.23
N LEU A 281 -10.59 -26.03 8.39
CA LEU A 281 -10.56 -24.72 9.02
C LEU A 281 -10.42 -24.77 10.55
N LEU A 282 -10.68 -25.93 11.15
CA LEU A 282 -10.52 -26.13 12.59
C LEU A 282 -9.08 -26.51 12.96
N THR A 283 -8.45 -27.36 12.15
CA THR A 283 -7.12 -27.91 12.42
C THR A 283 -5.99 -27.27 11.59
N GLY A 284 -6.32 -26.67 10.44
CA GLY A 284 -5.35 -26.18 9.46
C GLY A 284 -4.77 -27.29 8.57
N HIS A 285 -5.17 -28.55 8.76
CA HIS A 285 -4.70 -29.67 7.97
C HIS A 285 -5.18 -29.58 6.51
N VAL A 286 -4.31 -29.90 5.56
CA VAL A 286 -4.60 -29.83 4.13
C VAL A 286 -4.75 -31.25 3.57
N HIS A 287 -5.92 -31.54 3.03
CA HIS A 287 -6.18 -32.70 2.21
C HIS A 287 -5.91 -32.37 0.75
N ALA A 288 -5.23 -33.26 0.03
CA ALA A 288 -4.85 -32.99 -1.35
C ALA A 288 -4.90 -34.21 -2.25
N LEU A 289 -5.25 -33.99 -3.52
CA LEU A 289 -5.29 -34.99 -4.57
C LEU A 289 -4.75 -34.37 -5.87
N VAL A 290 -3.74 -34.99 -6.49
CA VAL A 290 -3.16 -34.52 -7.75
C VAL A 290 -3.62 -35.45 -8.89
N LYS A 291 -4.29 -34.87 -9.87
CA LYS A 291 -4.85 -35.57 -11.05
C LYS A 291 -4.52 -34.83 -12.35
N GLU A 292 -4.77 -35.45 -13.48
CA GLU A 292 -4.63 -34.81 -14.80
C GLU A 292 -5.84 -33.93 -15.15
N ARG A 293 -6.99 -34.23 -14.55
CA ARG A 293 -8.28 -33.55 -14.79
C ARG A 293 -9.01 -33.34 -13.47
N HIS A 294 -10.03 -32.50 -13.49
CA HIS A 294 -10.87 -32.12 -12.32
C HIS A 294 -12.36 -32.21 -12.70
N ARG A 295 -12.80 -33.42 -13.10
CA ARG A 295 -14.20 -33.70 -13.43
C ARG A 295 -14.91 -34.26 -12.22
N SER A 296 -16.21 -34.53 -12.34
CA SER A 296 -17.04 -35.09 -11.28
C SER A 296 -16.41 -36.33 -10.62
N ARG A 297 -15.85 -37.25 -11.40
CA ARG A 297 -15.24 -38.47 -10.87
C ARG A 297 -13.98 -38.17 -10.03
N GLU A 298 -13.12 -37.23 -10.44
CA GLU A 298 -11.96 -36.84 -9.67
C GLU A 298 -12.39 -36.10 -8.40
N PHE A 299 -13.44 -35.29 -8.47
CA PHE A 299 -14.03 -34.67 -7.28
C PHE A 299 -14.60 -35.69 -6.31
N ILE A 300 -15.33 -36.70 -6.79
CA ILE A 300 -15.81 -37.79 -5.94
C ILE A 300 -14.64 -38.57 -5.30
N GLU A 301 -13.52 -38.77 -6.00
CA GLU A 301 -12.32 -39.36 -5.40
C GLU A 301 -11.76 -38.47 -4.25
N PHE A 302 -11.84 -37.16 -4.39
CA PHE A 302 -11.47 -36.25 -3.32
C PHE A 302 -12.43 -36.32 -2.13
N LEU A 303 -13.74 -36.39 -2.36
CA LEU A 303 -14.73 -36.61 -1.30
C LEU A 303 -14.50 -37.95 -0.57
N LYS A 304 -14.15 -39.02 -1.29
CA LYS A 304 -13.76 -40.30 -0.68
C LYS A 304 -12.49 -40.19 0.18
N LEU A 305 -11.55 -39.34 -0.22
CA LEU A 305 -10.37 -39.06 0.58
C LEU A 305 -10.75 -38.36 1.89
N LEU A 306 -11.66 -37.40 1.85
CA LEU A 306 -12.19 -36.76 3.05
C LEU A 306 -12.95 -37.76 3.92
N ASP A 307 -13.81 -38.57 3.32
CA ASP A 307 -14.57 -39.58 4.04
C ASP A 307 -13.67 -40.55 4.83
N ALA A 308 -12.57 -40.97 4.21
CA ALA A 308 -11.59 -41.85 4.84
C ALA A 308 -10.71 -41.14 5.90
N ALA A 309 -10.58 -39.84 5.83
CA ALA A 309 -9.74 -39.05 6.74
C ALA A 309 -10.41 -38.72 8.07
N TYR A 310 -11.74 -38.74 8.12
CA TYR A 310 -12.51 -38.38 9.32
C TYR A 310 -13.29 -39.60 9.86
N PRO A 311 -13.47 -39.69 11.19
CA PRO A 311 -14.33 -40.72 11.81
C PRO A 311 -15.72 -40.76 11.17
N ALA A 312 -16.36 -41.93 11.21
CA ALA A 312 -17.65 -42.17 10.55
C ALA A 312 -18.81 -41.31 11.10
N ASP A 313 -18.71 -40.88 12.34
CA ASP A 313 -19.68 -40.04 13.05
C ASP A 313 -19.44 -38.51 12.85
N THR A 314 -18.35 -38.14 12.17
CA THR A 314 -18.03 -36.74 11.89
C THR A 314 -18.88 -36.22 10.74
N ALA A 315 -19.59 -35.11 10.93
CA ALA A 315 -20.20 -34.36 9.84
C ALA A 315 -19.11 -33.53 9.10
N ILE A 316 -19.14 -33.59 7.77
CA ILE A 316 -18.14 -32.86 6.94
C ILE A 316 -18.87 -31.79 6.16
N GLU A 317 -18.64 -30.52 6.53
CA GLU A 317 -19.11 -29.39 5.77
C GLU A 317 -18.03 -28.91 4.80
N VAL A 318 -18.36 -28.79 3.50
CA VAL A 318 -17.42 -28.39 2.45
C VAL A 318 -17.86 -27.06 1.87
N ILE A 319 -17.01 -26.04 2.00
CA ILE A 319 -17.16 -24.75 1.33
C ILE A 319 -16.49 -24.85 -0.04
N LEU A 320 -17.25 -24.62 -1.10
CA LEU A 320 -16.79 -24.78 -2.49
C LEU A 320 -17.48 -23.80 -3.43
N ASP A 321 -16.96 -23.66 -4.66
CA ASP A 321 -17.57 -22.85 -5.68
C ASP A 321 -18.69 -23.59 -6.45
N ASN A 322 -19.36 -22.85 -7.36
CA ASN A 322 -20.45 -23.41 -8.18
C ASN A 322 -19.92 -24.13 -9.44
N HIS A 323 -18.74 -24.76 -9.41
CA HIS A 323 -18.25 -25.51 -10.56
C HIS A 323 -19.19 -26.66 -10.91
N SER A 324 -19.38 -26.91 -12.21
CA SER A 324 -20.36 -27.93 -12.70
C SER A 324 -20.08 -29.34 -12.21
N ALA A 325 -18.84 -29.67 -11.88
CA ALA A 325 -18.47 -30.97 -11.32
C ALA A 325 -19.08 -31.18 -9.91
N HIS A 326 -19.27 -30.13 -9.13
CA HIS A 326 -19.76 -30.19 -7.75
C HIS A 326 -21.27 -30.50 -7.68
N VAL A 327 -22.01 -30.03 -8.67
CA VAL A 327 -23.49 -30.21 -8.75
C VAL A 327 -23.90 -31.21 -9.81
N SER A 328 -22.98 -31.96 -10.37
CA SER A 328 -23.25 -32.94 -11.41
C SER A 328 -24.13 -34.09 -10.91
N HIS A 329 -24.81 -34.76 -11.83
CA HIS A 329 -25.61 -35.95 -11.51
C HIS A 329 -24.76 -37.04 -10.84
N GLU A 330 -23.53 -37.27 -11.29
CA GLU A 330 -22.62 -38.25 -10.70
C GLU A 330 -22.32 -37.91 -9.22
N THR A 331 -22.02 -36.63 -8.94
CA THR A 331 -21.72 -36.16 -7.58
C THR A 331 -22.93 -36.24 -6.67
N THR A 332 -24.10 -35.79 -7.14
CA THR A 332 -25.35 -35.87 -6.35
C THR A 332 -25.77 -37.29 -6.07
N THR A 333 -25.60 -38.22 -7.04
CA THR A 333 -25.87 -39.64 -6.85
C THR A 333 -24.95 -40.26 -5.81
N TRP A 334 -23.66 -39.90 -5.84
CA TRP A 334 -22.71 -40.41 -4.85
C TRP A 334 -23.03 -39.86 -3.45
N LEU A 335 -23.36 -38.59 -3.32
CA LEU A 335 -23.75 -37.96 -2.04
C LEU A 335 -24.99 -38.58 -1.45
N ALA A 336 -26.02 -38.90 -2.28
CA ALA A 336 -27.25 -39.54 -1.84
C ALA A 336 -27.04 -40.96 -1.30
N ALA A 337 -25.93 -41.59 -1.66
CA ALA A 337 -25.54 -42.90 -1.15
C ALA A 337 -24.76 -42.84 0.18
N GLN A 338 -24.41 -41.66 0.65
CA GLN A 338 -23.69 -41.48 1.92
C GLN A 338 -24.67 -41.44 3.11
N PRO A 339 -24.22 -41.70 4.33
CA PRO A 339 -25.01 -41.50 5.53
C PRO A 339 -25.61 -40.11 5.61
N ILE A 340 -26.87 -40.01 6.07
CA ILE A 340 -27.55 -38.71 6.22
C ILE A 340 -26.71 -37.80 7.15
N GLY A 341 -26.43 -36.57 6.71
CA GLY A 341 -25.65 -35.62 7.48
C GLY A 341 -24.12 -35.78 7.38
N ARG A 342 -23.61 -36.80 6.64
CA ARG A 342 -22.17 -37.00 6.49
C ARG A 342 -21.52 -35.86 5.72
N PHE A 343 -22.12 -35.38 4.62
CA PHE A 343 -21.63 -34.28 3.81
C PHE A 343 -22.67 -33.17 3.69
N THR A 344 -22.25 -31.94 3.91
CA THR A 344 -23.02 -30.71 3.64
C THR A 344 -22.19 -29.78 2.78
N PHE A 345 -22.79 -29.19 1.75
CA PHE A 345 -22.10 -28.23 0.87
C PHE A 345 -22.60 -26.82 1.07
N THR A 346 -21.66 -25.90 1.30
CA THR A 346 -21.90 -24.46 1.36
C THR A 346 -21.24 -23.81 0.15
N PHE A 347 -22.08 -23.26 -0.77
CA PHE A 347 -21.61 -22.72 -2.03
C PHE A 347 -21.23 -21.24 -1.94
N THR A 348 -20.05 -20.89 -2.49
CA THR A 348 -19.69 -19.47 -2.66
C THR A 348 -20.58 -18.81 -3.69
N PRO A 349 -20.88 -17.49 -3.56
CA PRO A 349 -21.59 -16.75 -4.62
C PRO A 349 -20.81 -16.79 -5.93
N THR A 350 -21.52 -16.71 -7.06
CA THR A 350 -20.89 -16.57 -8.38
C THR A 350 -19.97 -15.33 -8.37
N HIS A 351 -18.73 -15.49 -8.82
CA HIS A 351 -17.67 -14.49 -8.74
C HIS A 351 -17.22 -14.11 -7.31
N GLY A 352 -17.55 -14.93 -6.31
CA GLY A 352 -17.16 -14.77 -4.91
C GLY A 352 -16.00 -15.66 -4.45
N SER A 353 -15.10 -16.11 -5.34
CA SER A 353 -13.99 -17.02 -4.99
C SER A 353 -13.09 -16.48 -3.87
N TRP A 354 -12.98 -15.15 -3.73
CA TRP A 354 -12.25 -14.52 -2.64
C TRP A 354 -12.81 -14.83 -1.24
N LEU A 355 -14.05 -15.32 -1.16
CA LEU A 355 -14.64 -15.85 0.07
C LEU A 355 -14.10 -17.23 0.43
N ASN A 356 -13.41 -17.92 -0.49
CA ASN A 356 -12.86 -19.25 -0.24
C ASN A 356 -11.43 -19.14 0.33
N LEU A 357 -11.23 -19.56 1.57
CA LEU A 357 -9.94 -19.43 2.27
C LEU A 357 -8.81 -20.27 1.65
N ILE A 358 -9.12 -21.32 0.89
CA ILE A 358 -8.12 -22.15 0.17
C ILE A 358 -7.28 -21.34 -0.83
N GLU A 359 -7.79 -20.21 -1.34
CA GLU A 359 -7.05 -19.33 -2.24
C GLU A 359 -5.73 -18.81 -1.62
N GLY A 360 -5.71 -18.69 -0.29
CA GLY A 360 -4.50 -18.35 0.47
C GLY A 360 -3.42 -19.43 0.32
N LEU A 361 -3.79 -20.71 0.39
CA LEU A 361 -2.90 -21.85 0.17
C LEU A 361 -2.36 -21.86 -1.27
N PHE A 362 -3.22 -21.68 -2.27
CA PHE A 362 -2.81 -21.66 -3.67
C PHE A 362 -1.88 -20.48 -3.97
N SER A 363 -2.08 -19.35 -3.32
CA SER A 363 -1.16 -18.21 -3.40
C SER A 363 0.20 -18.52 -2.77
N LYS A 364 0.25 -19.23 -1.63
CA LYS A 364 1.49 -19.70 -1.00
C LYS A 364 2.21 -20.71 -1.91
N LEU A 365 1.50 -21.71 -2.41
CA LEU A 365 2.01 -22.72 -3.34
C LEU A 365 2.62 -22.05 -4.61
N ALA A 366 1.91 -21.10 -5.21
CA ALA A 366 2.37 -20.41 -6.41
C ALA A 366 3.68 -19.66 -6.18
N ARG A 367 3.81 -18.97 -5.05
CA ARG A 367 5.00 -18.16 -4.73
C ARG A 367 6.19 -19.00 -4.27
N SER A 368 5.96 -20.01 -3.43
CA SER A 368 7.05 -20.75 -2.78
C SER A 368 7.52 -21.96 -3.60
N LEU A 369 6.63 -22.66 -4.29
CA LEU A 369 6.98 -23.85 -5.08
C LEU A 369 6.93 -23.60 -6.59
N LEU A 370 5.76 -23.17 -7.13
CA LEU A 370 5.53 -23.20 -8.57
C LEU A 370 6.30 -22.15 -9.35
N ARG A 371 6.60 -20.99 -8.75
CA ARG A 371 7.25 -19.87 -9.45
C ARG A 371 8.54 -20.24 -10.13
N HIS A 372 9.34 -21.14 -9.54
CA HIS A 372 10.65 -21.52 -10.04
C HIS A 372 10.82 -23.03 -10.21
N ILE A 373 9.74 -23.82 -10.07
CA ILE A 373 9.81 -25.27 -10.19
C ILE A 373 10.29 -25.66 -11.58
N ARG A 374 11.17 -26.66 -11.61
CA ARG A 374 11.53 -27.42 -12.81
C ARG A 374 11.47 -28.88 -12.47
N VAL A 375 10.89 -29.65 -13.39
CA VAL A 375 10.63 -31.09 -13.22
C VAL A 375 10.85 -31.81 -14.54
N THR A 376 11.31 -33.04 -14.49
CA THR A 376 11.60 -33.87 -15.66
C THR A 376 10.37 -34.63 -16.16
N SER A 377 9.30 -34.70 -15.35
CA SER A 377 8.07 -35.43 -15.69
C SER A 377 6.85 -34.89 -14.91
N LYS A 378 5.64 -35.31 -15.32
CA LYS A 378 4.43 -35.08 -14.53
C LYS A 378 4.46 -35.83 -13.20
N HIS A 379 5.12 -36.97 -13.16
CA HIS A 379 5.24 -37.79 -11.93
C HIS A 379 6.05 -37.02 -10.89
N GLU A 380 7.22 -36.50 -11.27
CA GLU A 380 8.02 -35.66 -10.37
C GLU A 380 7.26 -34.42 -9.90
N LEU A 381 6.47 -33.78 -10.80
CA LEU A 381 5.61 -32.65 -10.38
C LEU A 381 4.61 -33.06 -9.32
N LYS A 382 3.94 -34.22 -9.50
CA LYS A 382 3.02 -34.75 -8.53
C LYS A 382 3.68 -35.01 -7.17
N ASP A 383 4.85 -35.68 -7.17
CA ASP A 383 5.57 -35.99 -5.94
C ASP A 383 5.99 -34.72 -5.19
N ARG A 384 6.46 -33.69 -5.91
CA ARG A 384 6.84 -32.41 -5.30
C ARG A 384 5.65 -31.61 -4.79
N LEU A 385 4.48 -31.72 -5.45
CA LEU A 385 3.24 -31.13 -4.96
C LEU A 385 2.80 -31.80 -3.66
N MET A 386 2.82 -33.13 -3.62
CA MET A 386 2.44 -33.88 -2.40
C MET A 386 3.43 -33.63 -1.26
N ALA A 387 4.72 -33.67 -1.52
CA ALA A 387 5.75 -33.37 -0.52
C ALA A 387 5.60 -31.93 0.06
N PHE A 388 5.18 -30.96 -0.76
CA PHE A 388 4.88 -29.60 -0.29
C PHE A 388 3.64 -29.57 0.64
N ILE A 389 2.62 -30.37 0.35
CA ILE A 389 1.45 -30.49 1.23
C ILE A 389 1.83 -31.18 2.54
N ASP A 390 2.65 -32.24 2.47
CA ASP A 390 3.16 -32.93 3.68
C ASP A 390 3.98 -31.97 4.56
N ASP A 391 4.83 -31.13 3.96
CA ASP A 391 5.61 -30.10 4.67
C ASP A 391 4.68 -29.09 5.39
N ILE A 392 3.61 -28.65 4.73
CA ILE A 392 2.60 -27.78 5.35
C ILE A 392 1.90 -28.48 6.51
N ASN A 393 1.61 -29.76 6.36
CA ASN A 393 0.91 -30.55 7.36
C ASN A 393 1.80 -30.96 8.55
N CYS A 394 3.13 -30.79 8.46
CA CYS A 394 4.01 -30.93 9.63
C CYS A 394 3.77 -29.84 10.68
N GLU A 395 3.45 -28.61 10.23
CA GLU A 395 3.09 -27.46 11.08
C GLU A 395 1.84 -26.77 10.51
N PRO A 396 0.64 -27.34 10.72
CA PRO A 396 -0.58 -26.83 10.12
C PRO A 396 -0.88 -25.40 10.59
N VAL A 397 -1.16 -24.52 9.65
CA VAL A 397 -1.52 -23.14 9.95
C VAL A 397 -3.02 -22.96 9.83
N VAL A 398 -3.65 -22.62 10.92
CA VAL A 398 -5.09 -22.36 10.92
C VAL A 398 -5.36 -20.97 10.33
N HIS A 399 -6.12 -20.95 9.25
CA HIS A 399 -6.49 -19.72 8.56
C HIS A 399 -7.70 -19.08 9.24
N THR A 400 -7.61 -17.78 9.54
CA THR A 400 -8.69 -16.98 10.13
C THR A 400 -9.21 -15.97 9.14
N TRP A 401 -10.52 -15.84 9.04
CA TRP A 401 -11.16 -14.77 8.29
C TRP A 401 -10.96 -13.43 8.99
N ARG A 402 -10.29 -12.46 8.31
CA ARG A 402 -9.97 -11.13 8.87
C ARG A 402 -10.70 -9.98 8.18
N TYR A 403 -11.56 -10.27 7.22
CA TYR A 403 -12.27 -9.22 6.49
C TYR A 403 -13.36 -8.62 7.38
N LYS A 404 -13.33 -7.29 7.58
CA LYS A 404 -14.39 -6.59 8.32
C LYS A 404 -15.62 -6.49 7.42
N ILE A 405 -16.71 -7.11 7.84
CA ILE A 405 -18.02 -7.15 7.16
C ILE A 405 -18.58 -5.74 6.92
N ASP A 406 -18.30 -4.80 7.84
CA ASP A 406 -18.82 -3.42 7.82
C ASP A 406 -18.28 -2.53 6.67
N ARG A 407 -17.40 -3.06 5.80
CA ARG A 407 -16.84 -2.36 4.64
C ARG A 407 -17.22 -2.96 3.29
N ALA A 408 -18.07 -3.96 3.27
CA ALA A 408 -18.52 -4.65 2.05
C ALA A 408 -19.92 -4.20 1.59
N ALA A 409 -20.47 -3.14 2.19
CA ALA A 409 -21.71 -2.50 1.78
C ALA A 409 -21.44 -1.27 0.91
#